data_563e9f2669810bab78ef86b29c668683
#
_entry.id   563e9f2669810bab78ef86b29c668683
#
_cell.length_a   1.000
_cell.length_b   1.000
_cell.length_c   1.000
_cell.angle_alpha   90.00
_cell.angle_beta   90.00
_cell.angle_gamma   90.00
#
_symmetry.space_group_name_H-M   'P 1'
#
loop_
_entity.id
_entity.type
_entity.pdbx_description
1 polymer ?
#
loop_
_entity_poly.entity_id
_entity_poly.type
_entity_poly.pdbx_seq_one_letter_code
_entity_poly.pdbx_strand_id
1 'polypeptide(L)'
;MKYHHEKMKEINKQLSDFWKITYKGTDIETIMIKTDAEKTEANARIRSYNYRIVLVNYDGCELDMKGRCSAGQKVLSSIIIRLSLAETFCANCGIIALDEPTTNLDHDNIEGLAEALINIIEARKNSNSFQLIIITHDEQFVQSIGA
;
A
#
# COMPACT_ATOMS: atom_id res chain seq x y z
N MET A 1 -3.40 2.00 23.61
CA MET A 1 -3.96 0.84 22.89
C MET A 1 -5.06 1.21 21.91
N LYS A 2 -6.08 1.99 22.27
CA LYS A 2 -7.16 2.37 21.32
C LYS A 2 -6.63 3.04 20.06
N TYR A 3 -5.75 4.04 20.19
CA TYR A 3 -5.19 4.79 19.05
C TYR A 3 -4.46 3.90 18.03
N HIS A 4 -3.57 2.98 18.48
CA HIS A 4 -2.88 2.05 17.60
C HIS A 4 -3.86 1.15 16.84
N HIS A 5 -4.86 0.61 17.53
CA HIS A 5 -5.87 -0.24 16.92
C HIS A 5 -6.73 0.51 15.88
N GLU A 6 -7.12 1.75 16.21
CA GLU A 6 -7.88 2.61 15.29
C GLU A 6 -7.06 2.95 14.04
N LYS A 7 -5.79 3.32 14.21
CA LYS A 7 -4.88 3.60 13.08
C LYS A 7 -4.61 2.37 12.22
N MET A 8 -4.46 1.18 12.82
CA MET A 8 -4.30 -0.07 12.05
C MET A 8 -5.56 -0.41 11.23
N LYS A 9 -6.75 -0.14 11.75
CA LYS A 9 -7.98 -0.30 10.97
C LYS A 9 -8.05 0.67 9.78
N GLU A 10 -7.68 1.92 10.00
CA GLU A 10 -7.65 2.95 8.96
C GLU A 10 -6.64 2.58 7.87
N ILE A 11 -5.41 2.19 8.24
CA ILE A 11 -4.39 1.73 7.30
C ILE A 11 -4.88 0.52 6.49
N ASN A 12 -5.45 -0.50 7.15
CA ASN A 12 -5.92 -1.69 6.47
C ASN A 12 -7.09 -1.42 5.53
N LYS A 13 -7.94 -0.44 5.85
CA LYS A 13 -8.97 0.02 4.93
C LYS A 13 -8.36 0.63 3.68
N GLN A 14 -7.42 1.55 3.83
CA GLN A 14 -6.70 2.17 2.70
C GLN A 14 -5.95 1.13 1.86
N LEU A 15 -5.29 0.16 2.53
CA LEU A 15 -4.62 -0.94 1.85
C LEU A 15 -5.58 -1.74 0.98
N SER A 16 -6.74 -2.10 1.51
CA SER A 16 -7.76 -2.84 0.76
C SER A 16 -8.29 -2.04 -0.43
N ASP A 17 -8.58 -0.75 -0.22
CA ASP A 17 -9.10 0.12 -1.26
C ASP A 17 -8.09 0.28 -2.40
N PHE A 18 -6.83 0.58 -2.10
CA PHE A 18 -5.77 0.67 -3.11
C PHE A 18 -5.49 -0.66 -3.80
N TRP A 19 -5.46 -1.76 -3.05
CA TRP A 19 -5.23 -3.09 -3.63
C TRP A 19 -6.28 -3.43 -4.69
N LYS A 20 -7.55 -3.21 -4.40
CA LYS A 20 -8.66 -3.50 -5.33
C LYS A 20 -8.62 -2.69 -6.62
N ILE A 21 -8.08 -1.49 -6.57
CA ILE A 21 -7.90 -0.64 -7.75
C ILE A 21 -6.70 -1.12 -8.58
N THR A 22 -5.57 -1.41 -7.90
CA THR A 22 -4.29 -1.65 -8.55
C THR A 22 -4.07 -3.09 -9.00
N TYR A 23 -4.49 -4.07 -8.16
CA TYR A 23 -4.23 -5.48 -8.45
C TYR A 23 -5.31 -6.09 -9.32
N LYS A 24 -4.94 -6.54 -10.51
CA LYS A 24 -5.88 -7.13 -11.49
C LYS A 24 -5.86 -8.67 -11.51
N GLY A 25 -5.06 -9.31 -10.64
CA GLY A 25 -5.06 -10.77 -10.47
C GLY A 25 -6.32 -11.27 -9.77
N THR A 26 -6.60 -12.57 -9.92
CA THR A 26 -7.80 -13.22 -9.37
C THR A 26 -7.52 -14.13 -8.18
N ASP A 27 -6.28 -14.16 -7.71
CA ASP A 27 -5.82 -15.06 -6.64
C ASP A 27 -5.87 -14.39 -5.25
N ILE A 28 -5.72 -13.06 -5.18
CA ILE A 28 -5.68 -12.32 -3.93
C ILE A 28 -6.75 -11.23 -3.93
N GLU A 29 -7.67 -11.31 -2.98
CA GLU A 29 -8.73 -10.32 -2.80
C GLU A 29 -8.20 -9.01 -2.20
N THR A 30 -7.36 -9.14 -1.16
CA THR A 30 -6.79 -7.97 -0.47
C THR A 30 -5.51 -8.32 0.28
N ILE A 31 -4.82 -7.26 0.72
CA ILE A 31 -3.69 -7.36 1.64
C ILE A 31 -4.01 -6.63 2.94
N MET A 32 -3.44 -7.08 4.04
CA MET A 32 -3.58 -6.40 5.33
C MET A 32 -2.31 -6.52 6.18
N ILE A 33 -2.12 -5.55 7.05
CA ILE A 33 -1.09 -5.59 8.07
C ILE A 33 -1.71 -6.15 9.36
N LYS A 34 -1.16 -7.23 9.86
CA LYS A 34 -1.51 -7.79 11.17
C LYS A 34 -0.41 -7.50 12.19
N THR A 35 -0.83 -7.31 13.41
CA THR A 35 0.08 -7.08 14.54
C THR A 35 -0.09 -8.22 15.54
N ASP A 36 0.99 -8.94 15.78
CA ASP A 36 1.08 -9.88 16.87
C ASP A 36 1.68 -9.13 18.08
N ALA A 37 0.89 -9.00 19.16
CA ALA A 37 1.44 -8.47 20.40
C ALA A 37 2.38 -9.52 20.96
N GLU A 38 3.68 -9.27 20.98
CA GLU A 38 4.62 -10.09 21.73
C GLU A 38 4.19 -10.07 23.20
N LYS A 39 3.97 -11.25 23.76
CA LYS A 39 3.81 -11.44 25.20
C LYS A 39 5.16 -11.16 25.85
N THR A 40 5.51 -9.90 26.01
CA THR A 40 6.66 -9.51 26.83
C THR A 40 6.31 -9.71 28.30
N GLU A 41 7.26 -10.26 29.04
CA GLU A 41 7.17 -10.51 30.47
C GLU A 41 6.55 -9.30 31.21
N ALA A 42 5.81 -9.58 32.30
CA ALA A 42 4.92 -8.68 33.01
C ALA A 42 5.50 -7.32 33.49
N ASN A 43 6.80 -7.07 33.27
CA ASN A 43 7.53 -5.88 33.71
C ASN A 43 8.07 -4.97 32.58
N ALA A 44 7.82 -5.25 31.30
CA ALA A 44 8.34 -4.41 30.23
C ALA A 44 7.42 -3.21 29.98
N ARG A 45 7.92 -2.00 30.25
CA ARG A 45 7.26 -0.72 29.98
C ARG A 45 7.08 -0.41 28.48
N ILE A 46 7.77 -1.13 27.59
CA ILE A 46 7.71 -0.94 26.14
C ILE A 46 7.17 -2.23 25.53
N ARG A 47 6.00 -2.15 24.90
CA ARG A 47 5.44 -3.24 24.11
C ARG A 47 6.00 -3.14 22.70
N SER A 48 6.72 -4.14 22.26
CA SER A 48 7.08 -4.34 20.86
C SER A 48 5.88 -4.94 20.12
N TYR A 49 5.58 -4.43 18.94
CA TYR A 49 4.60 -5.02 18.03
C TYR A 49 5.36 -5.65 16.86
N ASN A 50 5.07 -6.91 16.61
CA ASN A 50 5.56 -7.58 15.42
C ASN A 50 4.52 -7.39 14.30
N TYR A 51 4.93 -6.77 13.19
CA TYR A 51 4.06 -6.52 12.04
C TYR A 51 4.33 -7.55 10.97
N ARG A 52 3.26 -8.13 10.43
CA ARG A 52 3.34 -9.00 9.26
C ARG A 52 2.30 -8.61 8.22
N ILE A 53 2.64 -8.81 6.95
CA ILE A 53 1.74 -8.57 5.83
C ILE A 53 1.09 -9.90 5.48
N VAL A 54 -0.23 -9.89 5.39
CA VAL A 54 -1.06 -11.06 5.10
C VAL A 54 -1.80 -10.82 3.80
N LEU A 55 -1.76 -11.80 2.92
CA LEU A 55 -2.58 -11.90 1.72
C LEU A 55 -3.88 -12.59 2.09
N VAL A 56 -5.00 -12.09 1.62
CA VAL A 56 -6.31 -12.69 1.81
C VAL A 56 -6.86 -13.09 0.46
N ASN A 57 -7.14 -14.37 0.29
CA ASN A 57 -7.76 -14.90 -0.93
C ASN A 57 -9.28 -14.69 -0.90
N TYR A 58 -9.94 -14.86 -2.03
CA TYR A 58 -11.41 -14.80 -2.14
C TYR A 58 -12.16 -15.82 -1.28
N ASP A 59 -11.50 -16.91 -0.89
CA ASP A 59 -12.04 -17.91 0.04
C ASP A 59 -11.91 -17.48 1.53
N GLY A 60 -11.37 -16.30 1.80
CA GLY A 60 -11.08 -15.82 3.14
C GLY A 60 -9.84 -16.46 3.77
N CYS A 61 -9.06 -17.24 3.01
CA CYS A 61 -7.84 -17.86 3.50
C CYS A 61 -6.72 -16.83 3.60
N GLU A 62 -6.07 -16.77 4.77
CA GLU A 62 -4.99 -15.84 5.04
C GLU A 62 -3.64 -16.52 4.86
N LEU A 63 -2.79 -15.93 4.06
CA LEU A 63 -1.44 -16.40 3.78
C LEU A 63 -0.43 -15.33 4.16
N ASP A 64 0.61 -15.71 4.89
CA ASP A 64 1.72 -14.79 5.14
C ASP A 64 2.42 -14.48 3.82
N MET A 65 2.63 -13.19 3.56
CA MET A 65 3.28 -12.72 2.33
C MET A 65 4.72 -13.22 2.20
N LYS A 66 5.39 -13.48 3.29
CA LYS A 66 6.79 -13.89 3.32
C LYS A 66 6.98 -15.24 2.62
N GLY A 67 7.69 -15.22 1.47
CA GLY A 67 8.02 -16.42 0.70
C GLY A 67 6.90 -16.97 -0.19
N ARG A 68 5.73 -16.31 -0.27
CA ARG A 68 4.56 -16.79 -1.01
C ARG A 68 4.03 -15.85 -2.09
N CYS A 69 4.77 -14.77 -2.40
CA CYS A 69 4.38 -13.79 -3.40
C CYS A 69 5.32 -13.78 -4.59
N SER A 70 4.76 -13.45 -5.75
CA SER A 70 5.54 -13.10 -6.94
C SER A 70 6.36 -11.82 -6.72
N ALA A 71 7.32 -11.57 -7.62
CA ALA A 71 8.09 -10.33 -7.58
C ALA A 71 7.20 -9.09 -7.76
N GLY A 72 6.27 -9.13 -8.72
CA GLY A 72 5.31 -8.06 -8.98
C GLY A 72 4.40 -7.80 -7.77
N GLN A 73 3.83 -8.86 -7.16
CA GLN A 73 3.01 -8.72 -5.95
C GLN A 73 3.76 -8.05 -4.80
N LYS A 74 5.06 -8.34 -4.62
CA LYS A 74 5.90 -7.70 -3.60
C LYS A 74 6.09 -6.21 -3.88
N VAL A 75 6.42 -5.87 -5.13
CA VAL A 75 6.62 -4.47 -5.54
C VAL A 75 5.33 -3.68 -5.35
N LEU A 76 4.22 -4.18 -5.90
CA LEU A 76 2.92 -3.54 -5.80
C LEU A 76 2.48 -3.35 -4.34
N SER A 77 2.59 -4.40 -3.51
CA SER A 77 2.28 -4.32 -2.08
C SER A 77 3.15 -3.27 -1.36
N SER A 78 4.44 -3.21 -1.68
CA SER A 78 5.35 -2.22 -1.10
C SER A 78 4.91 -0.78 -1.40
N ILE A 79 4.51 -0.51 -2.65
CA ILE A 79 4.03 0.80 -3.08
C ILE A 79 2.71 1.13 -2.36
N ILE A 80 1.75 0.21 -2.38
CA ILE A 80 0.43 0.40 -1.77
C ILE A 80 0.54 0.62 -0.25
N ILE A 81 1.43 -0.10 0.44
CA ILE A 81 1.68 0.11 1.87
C ILE A 81 2.22 1.52 2.12
N ARG A 82 3.18 1.98 1.33
CA ARG A 82 3.73 3.34 1.46
C ARG A 82 2.67 4.40 1.23
N LEU A 83 1.85 4.24 0.19
CA LEU A 83 0.74 5.16 -0.10
C LEU A 83 -0.29 5.18 1.04
N SER A 84 -0.69 4.01 1.55
CA SER A 84 -1.66 3.91 2.65
C SER A 84 -1.14 4.53 3.95
N LEU A 85 0.15 4.35 4.25
CA LEU A 85 0.78 4.98 5.40
C LEU A 85 0.88 6.50 5.22
N ALA A 86 1.22 6.97 4.01
CA ALA A 86 1.25 8.39 3.70
C ALA A 86 -0.14 9.03 3.83
N GLU A 87 -1.19 8.37 3.34
CA GLU A 87 -2.57 8.84 3.51
C GLU A 87 -3.01 8.90 4.97
N THR A 88 -2.65 7.89 5.77
CA THR A 88 -3.12 7.78 7.15
C THR A 88 -2.37 8.71 8.11
N PHE A 89 -1.04 8.86 7.93
CA PHE A 89 -0.20 9.60 8.87
C PHE A 89 0.25 10.96 8.37
N CYS A 90 0.29 11.12 7.06
CA CYS A 90 0.85 12.29 6.40
C CYS A 90 -0.20 13.03 5.57
N ALA A 91 -1.41 13.22 6.10
CA ALA A 91 -2.46 14.00 5.42
C ALA A 91 -1.95 15.40 5.00
N ASN A 92 -0.96 15.93 5.72
CA ASN A 92 -0.28 17.19 5.41
C ASN A 92 1.12 16.98 4.79
N CYS A 93 1.51 15.75 4.44
CA CYS A 93 2.77 15.49 3.75
C CYS A 93 2.64 15.92 2.30
N GLY A 94 3.39 16.97 1.96
CA GLY A 94 3.29 17.59 0.62
C GLY A 94 3.99 16.81 -0.49
N ILE A 95 4.85 15.83 -0.18
CA ILE A 95 5.69 15.19 -1.21
C ILE A 95 5.68 13.68 -1.03
N ILE A 96 5.36 12.98 -2.11
CA ILE A 96 5.55 11.53 -2.26
C ILE A 96 6.50 11.31 -3.45
N ALA A 97 7.55 10.52 -3.25
CA ALA A 97 8.49 10.16 -4.31
C ALA A 97 8.44 8.63 -4.55
N LEU A 98 8.30 8.24 -5.81
CA LEU A 98 8.34 6.86 -6.29
C LEU A 98 9.48 6.73 -7.29
N ASP A 99 10.34 5.75 -7.08
CA ASP A 99 11.46 5.43 -7.94
C ASP A 99 11.20 4.09 -8.62
N GLU A 100 11.14 4.11 -9.97
CA GLU A 100 10.86 2.96 -10.84
C GLU A 100 9.67 2.10 -10.37
N PRO A 101 8.47 2.66 -10.16
CA PRO A 101 7.35 1.95 -9.54
C PRO A 101 6.77 0.84 -10.43
N THR A 102 7.07 0.82 -11.73
CA THR A 102 6.57 -0.19 -12.68
C THR A 102 7.46 -1.42 -12.78
N THR A 103 8.64 -1.41 -12.16
CA THR A 103 9.58 -2.52 -12.23
C THR A 103 8.98 -3.82 -11.73
N ASN A 104 9.06 -4.89 -12.52
CA ASN A 104 8.49 -6.22 -12.29
C ASN A 104 6.94 -6.27 -12.18
N LEU A 105 6.23 -5.26 -12.63
CA LEU A 105 4.80 -5.31 -12.82
C LEU A 105 4.45 -5.72 -14.25
N ASP A 106 3.34 -6.45 -14.41
CA ASP A 106 2.71 -6.67 -15.70
C ASP A 106 1.88 -5.46 -16.13
N HIS A 107 1.47 -5.45 -17.39
CA HIS A 107 0.75 -4.32 -17.99
C HIS A 107 -0.52 -3.95 -17.22
N ASP A 108 -1.33 -4.93 -16.83
CA ASP A 108 -2.61 -4.70 -16.15
C ASP A 108 -2.40 -4.07 -14.75
N ASN A 109 -1.37 -4.52 -14.03
CA ASN A 109 -1.01 -3.95 -12.74
C ASN A 109 -0.37 -2.55 -12.87
N ILE A 110 0.33 -2.25 -13.98
CA ILE A 110 0.83 -0.92 -14.30
C ILE A 110 -0.33 0.05 -14.51
N GLU A 111 -1.33 -0.34 -15.30
CA GLU A 111 -2.52 0.48 -15.51
C GLU A 111 -3.29 0.71 -14.20
N GLY A 112 -3.49 -0.33 -13.40
CA GLY A 112 -4.13 -0.20 -12.08
C GLY A 112 -3.34 0.71 -11.13
N LEU A 113 -2.01 0.67 -11.15
CA LEU A 113 -1.18 1.57 -10.37
C LEU A 113 -1.34 3.02 -10.84
N ALA A 114 -1.37 3.26 -12.15
CA ALA A 114 -1.60 4.60 -12.71
C ALA A 114 -2.97 5.15 -12.25
N GLU A 115 -4.03 4.34 -12.34
CA GLU A 115 -5.37 4.71 -11.86
C GLU A 115 -5.38 5.08 -10.37
N ALA A 116 -4.72 4.29 -9.51
CA ALA A 116 -4.62 4.58 -8.08
C ALA A 116 -3.88 5.89 -7.79
N LEU A 117 -2.80 6.18 -8.53
CA LEU A 117 -2.05 7.42 -8.38
C LEU A 117 -2.85 8.64 -8.86
N ILE A 118 -3.58 8.52 -9.96
CA ILE A 118 -4.49 9.57 -10.44
C ILE A 118 -5.56 9.87 -9.37
N ASN A 119 -6.17 8.85 -8.78
CA ASN A 119 -7.17 9.03 -7.71
C ASN A 119 -6.59 9.76 -6.50
N ILE A 120 -5.34 9.49 -6.12
CA ILE A 120 -4.64 10.20 -5.04
C ILE A 120 -4.40 11.67 -5.41
N ILE A 121 -3.94 11.92 -6.65
CA ILE A 121 -3.70 13.27 -7.14
C ILE A 121 -5.00 14.08 -7.12
N GLU A 122 -6.08 13.51 -7.64
CA GLU A 122 -7.39 14.17 -7.67
C GLU A 122 -7.95 14.44 -6.28
N ALA A 123 -7.87 13.47 -5.37
CA ALA A 123 -8.32 13.63 -3.99
C ALA A 123 -7.55 14.76 -3.26
N ARG A 124 -6.29 14.98 -3.65
CA ARG A 124 -5.42 16.01 -3.06
C ARG A 124 -5.29 17.30 -3.87
N LYS A 125 -6.00 17.42 -5.00
CA LYS A 125 -5.93 18.57 -5.91
C LYS A 125 -6.19 19.92 -5.22
N ASN A 126 -7.01 19.93 -4.17
CA ASN A 126 -7.31 21.12 -3.38
C ASN A 126 -6.32 21.38 -2.24
N SER A 127 -5.36 20.49 -2.02
CA SER A 127 -4.29 20.68 -1.06
C SER A 127 -3.13 21.41 -1.75
N ASN A 128 -2.96 22.71 -1.46
CA ASN A 128 -1.96 23.58 -2.09
C ASN A 128 -0.49 23.14 -1.95
N SER A 129 -0.21 21.98 -1.37
CA SER A 129 1.14 21.55 -1.05
C SER A 129 1.43 20.08 -1.41
N PHE A 130 0.62 19.44 -2.25
CA PHE A 130 0.86 18.05 -2.66
C PHE A 130 1.65 17.97 -3.95
N GLN A 131 2.74 17.22 -3.94
CA GLN A 131 3.56 16.89 -5.12
C GLN A 131 3.83 15.39 -5.15
N LEU A 132 3.56 14.76 -6.29
CA LEU A 132 3.96 13.40 -6.59
C LEU A 132 5.15 13.45 -7.55
N ILE A 133 6.30 12.93 -7.12
CA ILE A 133 7.52 12.82 -7.92
C ILE A 133 7.66 11.37 -8.35
N ILE A 134 7.68 11.12 -9.65
CA ILE A 134 7.90 9.79 -10.21
C ILE A 134 9.15 9.82 -11.06
N ILE A 135 10.07 8.90 -10.77
CA ILE A 135 11.28 8.65 -11.55
C ILE A 135 11.03 7.33 -12.27
N THR A 136 11.00 7.35 -13.60
CA THR A 136 10.76 6.14 -14.40
C THR A 136 11.28 6.33 -15.83
N HIS A 137 11.61 5.22 -16.46
CA HIS A 137 11.90 5.12 -17.89
C HIS A 137 10.73 4.54 -18.69
N ASP A 138 9.61 4.23 -18.05
CA ASP A 138 8.41 3.67 -18.67
C ASP A 138 7.54 4.78 -19.28
N GLU A 139 7.69 4.98 -20.58
CA GLU A 139 6.95 6.02 -21.32
C GLU A 139 5.44 5.80 -21.32
N GLN A 140 4.97 4.55 -21.33
CA GLN A 140 3.53 4.24 -21.33
C GLN A 140 2.92 4.61 -19.97
N PHE A 141 3.61 4.30 -18.89
CA PHE A 141 3.18 4.68 -17.55
C PHE A 141 3.13 6.21 -17.38
N VAL A 142 4.13 6.94 -17.91
CA VAL A 142 4.12 8.41 -17.89
C VAL A 142 2.93 8.96 -18.66
N GLN A 143 2.62 8.39 -19.83
CA GLN A 143 1.44 8.80 -20.62
C GLN A 143 0.13 8.53 -19.88
N SER A 144 0.02 7.40 -19.17
CA SER A 144 -1.19 7.05 -18.42
C SER A 144 -1.46 7.99 -17.23
N ILE A 145 -0.42 8.56 -16.62
CA ILE A 145 -0.56 9.47 -15.46
C ILE A 145 -0.65 10.92 -15.89
N GLY A 146 0.01 11.29 -16.97
CA GLY A 146 0.20 12.68 -17.40
C GLY A 146 -0.78 13.18 -18.45
N ALA A 147 -1.75 12.38 -18.81
CA ALA A 147 -2.77 12.74 -19.79
C ALA A 147 -3.85 13.66 -19.23
#